data_0302773ba9b78d2565186a1aa4f92aca
#
_entry.id   0302773ba9b78d2565186a1aa4f92aca
#
_cell.length_a   1.000
_cell.length_b   1.000
_cell.length_c   1.000
_cell.angle_alpha   90.00
_cell.angle_beta   90.00
_cell.angle_gamma   90.00
#
_symmetry.space_group_name_H-M   'P 1'
#
loop_
_entity.id
_entity.type
_entity.pdbx_description
1 polymer ?
#
loop_
_entity_poly.entity_id
_entity_poly.type
_entity_poly.pdbx_seq_one_letter_code
_entity_poly.pdbx_strand_id
1 'polypeptide(L)'
;MLTDLKCAQEGRVSFDAEKYVNKFHAKKHDHFLIPAGTIHCSSKNCMVLEISVTPYIFTFKLWNWDRLVLDGLPRPIHIEDGEKNIQWNRTTSWVKDNLVNHVEVIRDGDDYLEERTGLHELEIIETRRFTSNHQTDHGFNMLNLVEGQTALVESPKNEFEPYTVHYAETFTVPAKVKEYTIRPLNDEIIKVIKAYVRN
;
A
#
# COMPACT_ATOMS: atom_id res chain seq x y z
N MET A 1 -15.24 8.48 -20.54
CA MET A 1 -15.10 8.48 -19.08
C MET A 1 -15.50 9.82 -18.46
N LEU A 2 -14.84 10.94 -18.75
CA LEU A 2 -15.13 12.24 -18.11
C LEU A 2 -16.56 12.72 -18.35
N THR A 3 -17.09 12.56 -19.57
CA THR A 3 -18.47 12.88 -19.89
C THR A 3 -19.46 12.08 -19.03
N ASP A 4 -19.23 10.77 -18.90
CA ASP A 4 -20.10 9.90 -18.09
C ASP A 4 -20.00 10.22 -16.59
N LEU A 5 -18.81 10.60 -16.11
CA LEU A 5 -18.64 11.10 -14.74
C LEU A 5 -19.42 12.40 -14.49
N LYS A 6 -19.39 13.34 -15.45
CA LYS A 6 -20.17 14.59 -15.36
C LYS A 6 -21.68 14.31 -15.34
N CYS A 7 -22.16 13.41 -16.20
CA CYS A 7 -23.56 12.99 -16.18
C CYS A 7 -23.99 12.33 -14.87
N ALA A 8 -23.13 11.49 -14.31
CA ALA A 8 -23.37 10.86 -13.01
C ALA A 8 -23.35 11.88 -11.86
N GLN A 9 -22.45 12.86 -11.89
CA GLN A 9 -22.40 13.94 -10.90
C GLN A 9 -23.66 14.82 -10.90
N GLU A 10 -24.30 14.96 -12.05
CA GLU A 10 -25.57 15.66 -12.18
C GLU A 10 -26.78 14.82 -11.74
N GLY A 11 -26.55 13.58 -11.30
CA GLY A 11 -27.60 12.66 -10.85
C GLY A 11 -28.46 12.07 -11.96
N ARG A 12 -28.04 12.18 -13.22
CA ARG A 12 -28.82 11.71 -14.38
C ARG A 12 -28.75 10.20 -14.57
N VAL A 13 -27.56 9.61 -14.31
CA VAL A 13 -27.27 8.18 -14.50
C VAL A 13 -26.22 7.75 -13.48
N SER A 14 -26.20 6.46 -13.16
CA SER A 14 -25.09 5.86 -12.41
C SER A 14 -23.85 5.76 -13.28
N PHE A 15 -22.67 5.95 -12.66
CA PHE A 15 -21.40 5.78 -13.37
C PHE A 15 -20.99 4.31 -13.45
N ASP A 16 -20.87 3.79 -14.65
CA ASP A 16 -20.36 2.46 -14.91
C ASP A 16 -18.81 2.48 -14.92
N ALA A 17 -18.21 2.31 -13.74
CA ALA A 17 -16.76 2.30 -13.59
C ALA A 17 -16.10 1.14 -14.35
N GLU A 18 -16.77 -0.02 -14.46
CA GLU A 18 -16.21 -1.22 -15.09
C GLU A 18 -15.95 -1.05 -16.58
N LYS A 19 -16.63 -0.12 -17.20
CA LYS A 19 -16.40 0.28 -18.60
C LYS A 19 -15.01 0.92 -18.82
N TYR A 20 -14.40 1.48 -17.76
CA TYR A 20 -13.21 2.33 -17.86
C TYR A 20 -11.99 1.81 -17.10
N VAL A 21 -12.18 0.93 -16.12
CA VAL A 21 -11.10 0.42 -15.27
C VAL A 21 -11.00 -1.10 -15.32
N ASN A 22 -9.78 -1.59 -15.14
CA ASN A 22 -9.55 -3.02 -15.03
C ASN A 22 -9.92 -3.50 -13.63
N LYS A 23 -10.41 -4.75 -13.55
CA LYS A 23 -10.57 -5.47 -12.28
C LYS A 23 -9.46 -6.51 -12.15
N PHE A 24 -8.73 -6.44 -11.05
CA PHE A 24 -7.77 -7.45 -10.65
C PHE A 24 -8.32 -8.21 -9.45
N HIS A 25 -8.39 -9.52 -9.54
CA HIS A 25 -8.74 -10.36 -8.39
C HIS A 25 -7.52 -10.47 -7.47
N ALA A 26 -7.52 -9.67 -6.41
CA ALA A 26 -6.42 -9.64 -5.47
C ALA A 26 -6.41 -10.89 -4.57
N LYS A 27 -5.23 -11.42 -4.33
CA LYS A 27 -4.93 -12.48 -3.35
C LYS A 27 -4.14 -11.88 -2.20
N LYS A 28 -4.06 -12.61 -1.08
CA LYS A 28 -3.20 -12.23 0.03
C LYS A 28 -1.77 -12.02 -0.45
N HIS A 29 -1.16 -10.92 -0.05
CA HIS A 29 0.18 -10.46 -0.42
C HIS A 29 0.37 -9.96 -1.85
N ASP A 30 -0.67 -9.85 -2.66
CA ASP A 30 -0.55 -9.10 -3.92
C ASP A 30 -0.17 -7.66 -3.63
N HIS A 31 0.71 -7.14 -4.49
CA HIS A 31 1.19 -5.76 -4.41
C HIS A 31 0.79 -4.98 -5.66
N PHE A 32 0.31 -3.77 -5.45
CA PHE A 32 -0.04 -2.83 -6.50
C PHE A 32 0.69 -1.51 -6.25
N LEU A 33 1.62 -1.17 -7.14
CA LEU A 33 2.27 0.13 -7.13
C LEU A 33 1.34 1.17 -7.75
N ILE A 34 1.14 2.31 -7.08
CA ILE A 34 0.19 3.34 -7.51
C ILE A 34 0.91 4.69 -7.65
N PRO A 35 1.66 4.93 -8.73
CA PRO A 35 2.27 6.25 -8.95
C PRO A 35 1.20 7.33 -9.15
N ALA A 36 1.50 8.55 -8.72
CA ALA A 36 0.59 9.70 -8.85
C ALA A 36 0.01 9.83 -10.27
N GLY A 37 -1.28 10.13 -10.37
CA GLY A 37 -2.01 10.19 -11.64
C GLY A 37 -2.55 8.86 -12.17
N THR A 38 -2.40 7.76 -11.43
CA THR A 38 -3.01 6.47 -11.75
C THR A 38 -4.40 6.38 -11.14
N ILE A 39 -5.42 6.17 -11.97
CA ILE A 39 -6.79 5.94 -11.51
C ILE A 39 -6.85 4.57 -10.83
N HIS A 40 -7.30 4.54 -9.58
CA HIS A 40 -7.38 3.31 -8.81
C HIS A 40 -8.47 3.38 -7.74
N CYS A 41 -8.90 2.23 -7.30
CA CYS A 41 -9.69 2.05 -6.08
C CYS A 41 -9.58 0.60 -5.59
N SER A 42 -9.88 0.37 -4.32
CA SER A 42 -10.13 -0.96 -3.80
C SER A 42 -11.62 -1.28 -3.81
N SER A 43 -11.97 -2.57 -3.93
CA SER A 43 -13.35 -3.03 -3.89
C SER A 43 -13.67 -3.72 -2.56
N LYS A 44 -14.90 -4.22 -2.44
CA LYS A 44 -15.37 -4.95 -1.24
C LYS A 44 -14.54 -6.22 -0.97
N ASN A 45 -14.53 -6.66 0.27
CA ASN A 45 -13.87 -7.87 0.75
C ASN A 45 -12.34 -7.86 0.58
N CYS A 46 -11.73 -6.67 0.49
CA CYS A 46 -10.29 -6.48 0.47
C CYS A 46 -9.85 -5.73 1.72
N MET A 47 -8.87 -6.28 2.43
CA MET A 47 -8.09 -5.56 3.43
C MET A 47 -6.83 -5.06 2.75
N VAL A 48 -6.58 -3.77 2.81
CA VAL A 48 -5.47 -3.10 2.11
C VAL A 48 -4.56 -2.44 3.12
N LEU A 49 -3.27 -2.72 3.03
CA LEU A 49 -2.24 -1.91 3.65
C LEU A 49 -1.77 -0.89 2.61
N GLU A 50 -2.05 0.38 2.84
CA GLU A 50 -1.57 1.49 2.02
C GLU A 50 -0.34 2.12 2.69
N ILE A 51 0.78 2.13 1.95
CA ILE A 51 1.99 2.85 2.32
C ILE A 51 2.16 3.96 1.30
N SER A 52 2.03 5.20 1.74
CA SER A 52 1.92 6.35 0.86
C SER A 52 3.00 7.39 1.15
N VAL A 53 3.58 7.95 0.09
CA VAL A 53 4.44 9.14 0.15
C VAL A 53 3.67 10.31 -0.42
N THR A 54 3.04 11.06 0.46
CA THR A 54 2.36 12.30 0.09
C THR A 54 2.74 13.39 1.06
N PRO A 55 3.22 14.56 0.60
CA PRO A 55 3.50 15.69 1.47
C PRO A 55 2.26 16.20 2.19
N TYR A 56 1.10 15.91 1.62
CA TYR A 56 -0.23 16.24 2.11
C TYR A 56 -1.21 15.16 1.66
N ILE A 57 -2.21 14.86 2.47
CA ILE A 57 -3.29 13.93 2.10
C ILE A 57 -4.12 14.61 1.01
N PHE A 58 -3.76 14.35 -0.24
CA PHE A 58 -4.43 14.93 -1.39
C PHE A 58 -4.87 13.84 -2.35
N THR A 59 -6.17 13.69 -2.49
CA THR A 59 -6.79 12.72 -3.38
C THR A 59 -7.87 13.39 -4.20
N PHE A 60 -7.77 13.31 -5.53
CA PHE A 60 -8.88 13.67 -6.40
C PHE A 60 -9.90 12.54 -6.44
N LYS A 61 -11.05 12.77 -5.84
CA LYS A 61 -12.16 11.83 -5.89
C LYS A 61 -12.84 11.95 -7.25
N LEU A 62 -12.63 10.98 -8.14
CA LEU A 62 -13.26 10.95 -9.46
C LEU A 62 -14.64 10.28 -9.43
N TRP A 63 -14.87 9.35 -8.50
CA TRP A 63 -16.12 8.66 -8.30
C TRP A 63 -16.32 8.35 -6.83
N ASN A 64 -17.53 8.46 -6.33
CA ASN A 64 -17.86 8.20 -4.93
C ASN A 64 -18.95 7.14 -4.78
N TRP A 65 -18.92 6.11 -5.62
CA TRP A 65 -19.88 4.99 -5.61
C TRP A 65 -21.34 5.43 -5.76
N ASP A 66 -21.58 6.53 -6.49
CA ASP A 66 -22.88 7.19 -6.65
C ASP A 66 -23.62 7.46 -5.32
N ARG A 67 -22.84 7.63 -4.23
CA ARG A 67 -23.39 7.93 -2.91
C ARG A 67 -24.01 9.32 -2.89
N LEU A 68 -25.17 9.42 -2.26
CA LEU A 68 -25.89 10.69 -2.12
C LEU A 68 -25.53 11.37 -0.79
N VAL A 69 -25.66 12.70 -0.78
CA VAL A 69 -25.70 13.52 0.44
C VAL A 69 -27.15 13.58 0.98
N LEU A 70 -27.34 14.23 2.12
CA LEU A 70 -28.64 14.25 2.82
C LEU A 70 -29.78 14.91 2.01
N ASP A 71 -29.44 15.78 1.08
CA ASP A 71 -30.39 16.44 0.17
C ASP A 71 -30.75 15.60 -1.08
N GLY A 72 -30.22 14.36 -1.15
CA GLY A 72 -30.47 13.43 -2.26
C GLY A 72 -29.62 13.68 -3.52
N LEU A 73 -28.69 14.61 -3.47
CA LEU A 73 -27.76 14.87 -4.58
C LEU A 73 -26.52 13.98 -4.50
N PRO A 74 -25.87 13.64 -5.63
CA PRO A 74 -24.59 12.94 -5.63
C PRO A 74 -23.52 13.70 -4.85
N ARG A 75 -22.69 12.98 -4.10
CA ARG A 75 -21.55 13.58 -3.39
C ARG A 75 -20.60 14.26 -4.38
N PRO A 76 -20.08 15.46 -4.06
CA PRO A 76 -19.14 16.16 -4.92
C PRO A 76 -17.91 15.32 -5.27
N ILE A 77 -17.45 15.40 -6.49
CA ILE A 77 -16.24 14.79 -7.03
C ILE A 77 -15.37 15.83 -7.74
N HIS A 78 -14.09 15.55 -7.89
CA HIS A 78 -13.09 16.51 -8.37
C HIS A 78 -12.72 16.22 -9.83
N ILE A 79 -13.69 16.33 -10.76
CA ILE A 79 -13.49 15.94 -12.18
C ILE A 79 -12.47 16.85 -12.84
N GLU A 80 -12.64 18.18 -12.73
CA GLU A 80 -11.83 19.15 -13.46
C GLU A 80 -10.34 19.14 -13.03
N ASP A 81 -10.11 19.06 -11.73
CA ASP A 81 -8.75 19.01 -11.21
C ASP A 81 -8.12 17.62 -11.34
N GLY A 82 -8.93 16.58 -11.19
CA GLY A 82 -8.48 15.20 -11.43
C GLY A 82 -8.06 14.97 -12.87
N GLU A 83 -8.83 15.48 -13.83
CA GLU A 83 -8.54 15.38 -15.28
C GLU A 83 -7.13 15.85 -15.64
N LYS A 84 -6.69 16.96 -15.03
CA LYS A 84 -5.36 17.55 -15.28
C LYS A 84 -4.19 16.68 -14.78
N ASN A 85 -4.48 15.77 -13.84
CA ASN A 85 -3.47 14.94 -13.17
C ASN A 85 -3.46 13.50 -13.68
N ILE A 86 -4.49 13.05 -14.41
CA ILE A 86 -4.57 11.68 -14.92
C ILE A 86 -3.49 11.44 -15.98
N GLN A 87 -2.75 10.33 -15.79
CA GLN A 87 -1.80 9.84 -16.76
C GLN A 87 -2.51 8.88 -17.74
N TRP A 88 -3.03 9.42 -18.83
CA TRP A 88 -3.88 8.71 -19.78
C TRP A 88 -3.18 7.58 -20.55
N ASN A 89 -1.86 7.58 -20.58
CA ASN A 89 -1.05 6.54 -21.20
C ASN A 89 -0.94 5.26 -20.36
N ARG A 90 -1.41 5.28 -19.10
CA ARG A 90 -1.42 4.10 -18.22
C ARG A 90 -2.59 3.19 -18.53
N THR A 91 -2.52 2.55 -19.70
CA THR A 91 -3.52 1.60 -20.19
C THR A 91 -3.34 0.21 -19.56
N THR A 92 -4.21 -0.73 -19.90
CA THR A 92 -4.22 -2.09 -19.34
C THR A 92 -2.87 -2.81 -19.44
N SER A 93 -2.21 -2.76 -20.60
CA SER A 93 -0.90 -3.40 -20.79
C SER A 93 0.15 -2.75 -19.91
N TRP A 94 0.23 -1.42 -19.96
CA TRP A 94 1.19 -0.68 -19.14
C TRP A 94 1.03 -0.98 -17.63
N VAL A 95 -0.21 -1.04 -17.12
CA VAL A 95 -0.48 -1.36 -15.72
C VAL A 95 0.00 -2.77 -15.36
N LYS A 96 -0.26 -3.76 -16.21
CA LYS A 96 0.20 -5.14 -15.97
C LYS A 96 1.71 -5.25 -15.97
N ASP A 97 2.36 -4.53 -16.88
CA ASP A 97 3.81 -4.61 -17.08
C ASP A 97 4.60 -3.77 -16.05
N ASN A 98 3.95 -2.85 -15.32
CA ASN A 98 4.66 -1.91 -14.45
C ASN A 98 4.15 -1.85 -13.00
N LEU A 99 2.90 -2.20 -12.73
CA LEU A 99 2.30 -1.89 -11.41
C LEU A 99 1.87 -3.10 -10.60
N VAL A 100 1.64 -4.26 -11.22
CA VAL A 100 1.04 -5.42 -10.55
C VAL A 100 2.09 -6.46 -10.23
N ASN A 101 2.31 -6.71 -8.94
CA ASN A 101 3.19 -7.78 -8.44
C ASN A 101 4.64 -7.73 -8.96
N HIS A 102 5.18 -6.53 -9.18
CA HIS A 102 6.60 -6.37 -9.49
C HIS A 102 7.41 -6.48 -8.20
N VAL A 103 7.75 -7.70 -7.84
CA VAL A 103 8.48 -8.07 -6.63
C VAL A 103 9.86 -8.57 -7.00
N GLU A 104 10.89 -8.04 -6.34
CA GLU A 104 12.28 -8.45 -6.52
C GLU A 104 12.79 -9.14 -5.27
N VAL A 105 13.32 -10.35 -5.42
CA VAL A 105 13.99 -11.06 -4.32
C VAL A 105 15.35 -10.40 -4.08
N ILE A 106 15.56 -9.88 -2.87
CA ILE A 106 16.78 -9.24 -2.43
C ILE A 106 17.72 -10.23 -1.74
N ARG A 107 17.13 -11.09 -0.89
CA ARG A 107 17.84 -12.16 -0.19
C ARG A 107 16.93 -13.37 -0.08
N ASP A 108 17.53 -14.53 -0.30
CA ASP A 108 16.87 -15.82 -0.14
C ASP A 108 17.83 -16.77 0.60
N GLY A 109 17.37 -17.46 1.62
CA GLY A 109 18.13 -18.37 2.44
C GLY A 109 17.23 -19.38 3.15
N ASP A 110 17.82 -20.34 3.84
CA ASP A 110 17.09 -21.48 4.42
C ASP A 110 15.97 -21.06 5.38
N ASP A 111 16.17 -19.95 6.13
CA ASP A 111 15.23 -19.49 7.16
C ASP A 111 14.68 -18.09 6.90
N TYR A 112 15.00 -17.47 5.77
CA TYR A 112 14.52 -16.11 5.51
C TYR A 112 14.36 -15.81 4.03
N LEU A 113 13.37 -14.98 3.72
CA LEU A 113 13.16 -14.38 2.42
C LEU A 113 12.98 -12.87 2.61
N GLU A 114 13.73 -12.07 1.85
CA GLU A 114 13.56 -10.63 1.77
C GLU A 114 13.25 -10.23 0.34
N GLU A 115 12.12 -9.56 0.17
CA GLU A 115 11.62 -9.12 -1.12
C GLU A 115 11.42 -7.61 -1.13
N ARG A 116 11.86 -6.93 -2.17
CA ARG A 116 11.46 -5.56 -2.45
C ARG A 116 10.09 -5.58 -3.14
N THR A 117 9.07 -5.04 -2.49
CA THR A 117 7.69 -5.11 -2.97
C THR A 117 7.26 -3.87 -3.71
N GLY A 118 7.82 -2.71 -3.40
CA GLY A 118 7.44 -1.48 -4.07
C GLY A 118 8.59 -0.50 -4.13
N LEU A 119 8.94 -0.08 -5.34
CA LEU A 119 9.90 0.97 -5.59
C LEU A 119 9.49 1.74 -6.83
N HIS A 120 9.28 3.03 -6.67
CA HIS A 120 9.15 3.97 -7.77
C HIS A 120 10.36 4.91 -7.74
N GLU A 121 10.99 5.15 -8.88
CA GLU A 121 12.23 5.93 -8.96
C GLU A 121 12.12 7.35 -8.39
N LEU A 122 10.91 7.95 -8.47
CA LEU A 122 10.61 9.28 -7.96
C LEU A 122 10.20 9.31 -6.48
N GLU A 123 10.05 8.15 -5.83
CA GLU A 123 9.59 8.07 -4.44
C GLU A 123 10.76 7.92 -3.48
N ILE A 124 10.65 8.57 -2.32
CA ILE A 124 11.71 8.56 -1.31
C ILE A 124 11.64 7.37 -0.36
N ILE A 125 10.58 6.58 -0.41
CA ILE A 125 10.43 5.37 0.41
C ILE A 125 10.67 4.11 -0.40
N GLU A 126 11.16 3.10 0.30
CA GLU A 126 11.24 1.73 -0.19
C GLU A 126 10.45 0.83 0.75
N THR A 127 9.74 -0.12 0.18
CA THR A 127 9.01 -1.14 0.94
C THR A 127 9.62 -2.51 0.69
N ARG A 128 9.80 -3.26 1.78
CA ARG A 128 10.30 -4.64 1.76
C ARG A 128 9.38 -5.55 2.55
N ARG A 129 9.25 -6.77 2.09
CA ARG A 129 8.57 -7.87 2.79
C ARG A 129 9.58 -8.92 3.18
N PHE A 130 9.49 -9.45 4.40
CA PHE A 130 10.48 -10.40 4.89
C PHE A 130 9.92 -11.34 5.98
N THR A 131 10.68 -12.40 6.24
CA THR A 131 10.31 -13.50 7.15
C THR A 131 11.24 -13.68 8.33
N SER A 132 12.24 -12.82 8.59
CA SER A 132 13.16 -12.91 9.75
C SER A 132 13.95 -11.63 10.06
N ASN A 133 15.14 -11.70 10.65
CA ASN A 133 15.93 -10.65 11.31
C ASN A 133 16.29 -9.40 10.48
N HIS A 134 16.34 -8.21 11.12
CA HIS A 134 16.56 -6.92 10.45
C HIS A 134 17.49 -5.94 11.17
N GLN A 135 18.04 -5.03 10.34
CA GLN A 135 18.82 -3.88 10.79
C GLN A 135 18.16 -2.56 10.37
N THR A 136 18.39 -1.49 11.15
CA THR A 136 17.92 -0.12 10.83
C THR A 136 19.05 0.65 10.15
N ASP A 137 19.31 0.37 8.88
CA ASP A 137 20.48 0.95 8.20
C ASP A 137 20.33 2.43 7.86
N HIS A 138 19.09 2.94 7.69
CA HIS A 138 18.85 4.25 7.09
C HIS A 138 17.73 5.05 7.77
N GLY A 139 17.73 5.14 9.09
CA GLY A 139 16.73 5.92 9.79
C GLY A 139 15.70 5.07 10.55
N PHE A 140 14.51 5.61 10.80
CA PHE A 140 13.45 4.83 11.43
C PHE A 140 12.80 3.87 10.42
N ASN A 141 12.32 2.75 10.92
CA ASN A 141 11.54 1.79 10.14
C ASN A 141 10.09 1.80 10.62
N MET A 142 9.13 1.89 9.69
CA MET A 142 7.72 1.59 9.95
C MET A 142 7.45 0.15 9.53
N LEU A 143 6.82 -0.62 10.39
CA LEU A 143 6.60 -2.05 10.17
C LEU A 143 5.14 -2.43 10.40
N ASN A 144 4.70 -3.46 9.66
CA ASN A 144 3.37 -4.04 9.78
C ASN A 144 3.47 -5.56 9.78
N LEU A 145 2.87 -6.23 10.76
CA LEU A 145 2.74 -7.68 10.74
C LEU A 145 1.57 -8.06 9.83
N VAL A 146 1.87 -8.65 8.66
CA VAL A 146 0.89 -8.96 7.61
C VAL A 146 0.60 -10.46 7.45
N GLU A 147 1.35 -11.31 8.14
CA GLU A 147 1.08 -12.75 8.28
C GLU A 147 1.56 -13.25 9.64
N GLY A 148 0.84 -14.26 10.20
CA GLY A 148 0.99 -14.72 11.58
C GLY A 148 0.12 -13.94 12.56
N GLN A 149 -0.17 -14.52 13.72
CA GLN A 149 -1.03 -13.88 14.74
C GLN A 149 -0.26 -12.90 15.61
N THR A 150 0.93 -13.32 16.06
CA THR A 150 1.77 -12.54 16.98
C THR A 150 3.24 -12.72 16.64
N ALA A 151 3.99 -11.65 16.82
CA ALA A 151 5.45 -11.66 16.74
C ALA A 151 6.07 -10.89 17.90
N LEU A 152 7.28 -11.27 18.28
CA LEU A 152 8.07 -10.59 19.30
C LEU A 152 9.17 -9.78 18.63
N VAL A 153 9.23 -8.50 18.97
CA VAL A 153 10.30 -7.59 18.57
C VAL A 153 11.28 -7.48 19.72
N GLU A 154 12.53 -7.79 19.48
CA GLU A 154 13.57 -7.87 20.51
C GLU A 154 14.84 -7.12 20.11
N SER A 155 15.57 -6.63 21.09
CA SER A 155 16.91 -6.09 20.89
C SER A 155 17.97 -7.15 21.23
N PRO A 156 18.83 -7.57 20.29
CA PRO A 156 19.95 -8.47 20.59
C PRO A 156 20.92 -7.91 21.63
N LYS A 157 20.93 -6.58 21.82
CA LYS A 157 21.80 -5.85 22.74
C LYS A 157 21.09 -5.36 24.00
N ASN A 158 19.82 -5.76 24.21
CA ASN A 158 18.98 -5.30 25.34
C ASN A 158 18.85 -3.76 25.40
N GLU A 159 18.73 -3.09 24.24
CA GLU A 159 18.54 -1.63 24.16
C GLU A 159 17.10 -1.21 24.47
N PHE A 160 16.16 -2.15 24.42
CA PHE A 160 14.75 -1.96 24.78
C PHE A 160 14.12 -3.28 25.26
N GLU A 161 13.04 -3.17 26.03
CA GLU A 161 12.27 -4.34 26.48
C GLU A 161 11.54 -5.00 25.30
N PRO A 162 11.46 -6.35 25.26
CA PRO A 162 10.76 -7.05 24.20
C PRO A 162 9.32 -6.57 24.04
N TYR A 163 8.90 -6.37 22.79
CA TYR A 163 7.58 -5.85 22.45
C TYR A 163 6.81 -6.86 21.59
N THR A 164 5.59 -7.19 22.00
CA THR A 164 4.69 -8.07 21.25
C THR A 164 3.84 -7.25 20.26
N VAL A 165 3.84 -7.66 19.01
CA VAL A 165 3.00 -7.10 17.94
C VAL A 165 2.00 -8.13 17.46
N HIS A 166 0.82 -7.69 17.06
CA HIS A 166 -0.25 -8.55 16.58
C HIS A 166 -0.52 -8.33 15.08
N TYR A 167 -1.24 -9.25 14.48
CA TYR A 167 -1.65 -9.15 13.09
C TYR A 167 -2.31 -7.80 12.78
N ALA A 168 -1.91 -7.20 11.68
CA ALA A 168 -2.36 -5.89 11.18
C ALA A 168 -1.96 -4.68 12.05
N GLU A 169 -1.16 -4.86 13.09
CA GLU A 169 -0.58 -3.73 13.82
C GLU A 169 0.56 -3.08 13.08
N THR A 170 0.61 -1.75 13.16
CA THR A 170 1.71 -0.91 12.68
C THR A 170 2.53 -0.45 13.87
N PHE A 171 3.85 -0.59 13.78
CA PHE A 171 4.78 -0.11 14.80
C PHE A 171 5.99 0.54 14.15
N THR A 172 6.72 1.34 14.94
CA THR A 172 7.91 2.05 14.46
C THR A 172 9.11 1.67 15.31
N VAL A 173 10.20 1.31 14.64
CA VAL A 173 11.52 1.16 15.27
C VAL A 173 12.31 2.45 15.00
N PRO A 174 12.66 3.21 16.06
CA PRO A 174 13.40 4.47 15.92
C PRO A 174 14.80 4.28 15.35
N ALA A 175 15.32 5.27 14.65
CA ALA A 175 16.68 5.28 14.09
C ALA A 175 17.81 5.08 15.11
N LYS A 176 17.54 5.36 16.37
CA LYS A 176 18.50 5.14 17.48
C LYS A 176 18.73 3.66 17.75
N VAL A 177 17.72 2.82 17.55
CA VAL A 177 17.83 1.36 17.62
C VAL A 177 18.53 0.88 16.35
N LYS A 178 19.74 0.34 16.48
CA LYS A 178 20.55 -0.04 15.31
C LYS A 178 20.28 -1.45 14.81
N GLU A 179 19.83 -2.31 15.73
CA GLU A 179 19.60 -3.71 15.43
C GLU A 179 18.41 -4.22 16.23
N TYR A 180 17.55 -4.96 15.58
CA TYR A 180 16.42 -5.63 16.20
C TYR A 180 16.08 -6.91 15.46
N THR A 181 15.42 -7.82 16.16
CA THR A 181 14.92 -9.07 15.59
C THR A 181 13.41 -9.13 15.70
N ILE A 182 12.77 -9.79 14.75
CA ILE A 182 11.35 -10.08 14.82
C ILE A 182 11.20 -11.58 14.61
N ARG A 183 10.59 -12.25 15.57
CA ARG A 183 10.33 -13.68 15.49
C ARG A 183 8.89 -14.01 15.84
N PRO A 184 8.33 -15.10 15.34
CA PRO A 184 7.03 -15.55 15.78
C PRO A 184 7.08 -15.93 17.28
N LEU A 185 5.98 -15.72 18.00
CA LEU A 185 5.83 -16.23 19.36
C LEU A 185 5.45 -17.72 19.39
N ASN A 186 4.84 -18.21 18.32
CA ASN A 186 4.44 -19.59 18.10
C ASN A 186 5.23 -20.16 16.91
N ASP A 187 5.06 -21.44 16.60
CA ASP A 187 5.66 -22.08 15.42
C ASP A 187 4.95 -21.68 14.11
N GLU A 188 4.55 -20.41 14.01
CA GLU A 188 3.88 -19.86 12.84
C GLU A 188 4.89 -19.19 11.88
N ILE A 189 4.57 -19.22 10.60
CA ILE A 189 5.28 -18.36 9.65
C ILE A 189 4.74 -16.94 9.80
N ILE A 190 5.64 -15.97 9.95
CA ILE A 190 5.29 -14.55 9.96
C ILE A 190 5.80 -13.87 8.70
N LYS A 191 5.08 -12.83 8.26
CA LYS A 191 5.59 -11.87 7.27
C LYS A 191 5.38 -10.46 7.77
N VAL A 192 6.38 -9.64 7.55
CA VAL A 192 6.39 -8.24 7.95
C VAL A 192 6.67 -7.37 6.73
N ILE A 193 5.93 -6.30 6.59
CA ILE A 193 6.24 -5.23 5.63
C ILE A 193 7.01 -4.15 6.38
N LYS A 194 8.14 -3.77 5.83
CA LYS A 194 8.97 -2.65 6.31
C LYS A 194 8.97 -1.53 5.28
N ALA A 195 8.67 -0.33 5.72
CA ALA A 195 8.82 0.89 4.96
C ALA A 195 9.89 1.78 5.61
N TYR A 196 10.78 2.34 4.82
CA TYR A 196 11.84 3.24 5.27
C TYR A 196 12.20 4.25 4.17
N VAL A 197 12.83 5.35 4.58
CA VAL A 197 13.34 6.35 3.63
C VAL A 197 14.63 5.81 3.00
N ARG A 198 14.68 5.75 1.69
CA ARG A 198 15.92 5.41 0.97
C ARG A 198 16.82 6.64 0.84
N ASN A 199 18.12 6.43 0.87
CA ASN A 199 19.13 7.45 0.61
C ASN A 199 19.48 7.52 -0.88
#